data_8119a87416b45bf727d6e503d8df6d04
#
_entry.id   8119a87416b45bf727d6e503d8df6d04
#
_cell.length_a   1.000
_cell.length_b   1.000
_cell.length_c   1.000
_cell.angle_alpha   90.00
_cell.angle_beta   90.00
_cell.angle_gamma   90.00
#
_symmetry.space_group_name_H-M   'P 1'
#
loop_
_entity.id
_entity.type
_entity.pdbx_description
1 polymer ?
#
loop_
_entity_poly.entity_id
_entity_poly.type
_entity_poly.pdbx_seq_one_letter_code
_entity_poly.pdbx_strand_id
1 'polypeptide(L)'
;MRSVDTVDFGEAVKQHRKTLSMPLSRMSSRLKVTKGYLSRLESGKAVPSITMVKKIAKMLKLDSTKLGILAGYLPSDIEKILYTNPVAAPAILRETFGEYDRTNTNTEIAHYELHKGDCFEWLDERKSNSIHAIVTDPPYGLKEYTDTEKAKLRNGNGGVWRIPPKLDGYERQPLPRFTVLDKDDKNELREFFSRWAEKSLKVLVPGGHIFIATNPLLSHIVYGAIEGAGFEKRGEVIRLVQTLRGGDRPKNAHKEFSGVTVMPRSCWEPWGLFRKPCEGRVQDNLRKWKTGGLRRISENQPFCDIIKSSPTRSGEREIAPHPSLKPQAFMRQIVRAALPLGQGVILDPFMGAGSTIAAAAAVGYESIGIECDAQFYGIALKAIPQLAGLPVSGAMGVSNTQTFAEAQEGLFELGQNVFVPAYSKIR
;
A
#
# COMPACT_ATOMS: atom_id res chain seq x y z
N MET A 1 -4.03 32.17 -18.05
CA MET A 1 -4.77 31.07 -18.71
C MET A 1 -5.65 30.43 -17.69
N ARG A 2 -6.96 30.38 -17.93
CA ARG A 2 -7.93 29.86 -16.95
C ARG A 2 -7.75 28.36 -16.83
N SER A 3 -7.64 27.85 -15.59
CA SER A 3 -7.77 26.43 -15.28
C SER A 3 -9.09 25.91 -15.85
N VAL A 4 -9.03 24.85 -16.64
CA VAL A 4 -10.24 24.14 -17.06
C VAL A 4 -10.74 23.40 -15.82
N ASP A 5 -11.77 23.97 -15.16
CA ASP A 5 -12.49 23.29 -14.08
C ASP A 5 -13.12 22.04 -14.65
N THR A 6 -12.62 20.88 -14.27
CA THR A 6 -13.29 19.60 -14.51
C THR A 6 -14.56 19.58 -13.69
N VAL A 7 -15.67 19.96 -14.33
CA VAL A 7 -16.99 19.88 -13.71
C VAL A 7 -17.30 18.41 -13.46
N ASP A 8 -17.37 18.03 -12.20
CA ASP A 8 -17.73 16.67 -11.84
C ASP A 8 -19.20 16.34 -12.21
N PHE A 9 -19.54 15.06 -12.23
CA PHE A 9 -20.90 14.58 -12.53
C PHE A 9 -21.94 15.27 -11.65
N GLY A 10 -21.69 15.38 -10.35
CA GLY A 10 -22.63 15.93 -9.39
C GLY A 10 -22.92 17.39 -9.64
N GLU A 11 -21.89 18.18 -9.86
CA GLU A 11 -22.02 19.61 -10.15
C GLU A 11 -22.68 19.85 -11.52
N ALA A 12 -22.35 19.06 -12.55
CA ALA A 12 -23.02 19.13 -13.85
C ALA A 12 -24.52 18.89 -13.74
N VAL A 13 -24.94 17.85 -13.01
CA VAL A 13 -26.36 17.55 -12.76
C VAL A 13 -27.05 18.67 -11.99
N LYS A 14 -26.40 19.18 -10.94
CA LYS A 14 -26.96 20.24 -10.08
C LYS A 14 -27.13 21.56 -10.84
N GLN A 15 -26.13 21.97 -11.62
CA GLN A 15 -26.20 23.18 -12.43
C GLN A 15 -27.31 23.08 -13.47
N HIS A 16 -27.38 21.99 -14.23
CA HIS A 16 -28.41 21.79 -15.25
C HIS A 16 -29.82 21.71 -14.66
N ARG A 17 -29.97 21.03 -13.52
CA ARG A 17 -31.24 21.02 -12.80
C ARG A 17 -31.68 22.43 -12.40
N LYS A 18 -30.76 23.25 -11.89
CA LYS A 18 -31.04 24.66 -11.51
C LYS A 18 -31.41 25.51 -12.72
N THR A 19 -30.70 25.37 -13.85
CA THR A 19 -31.00 26.05 -15.10
C THR A 19 -32.44 25.76 -15.57
N LEU A 20 -32.90 24.53 -15.37
CA LEU A 20 -34.24 24.11 -15.67
C LEU A 20 -35.26 24.49 -14.57
N SER A 21 -34.86 25.28 -13.56
CA SER A 21 -35.69 25.66 -12.40
C SER A 21 -36.39 24.45 -11.74
N MET A 22 -35.75 23.27 -11.76
CA MET A 22 -36.33 22.03 -11.26
C MET A 22 -35.99 21.82 -9.78
N PRO A 23 -36.96 21.81 -8.86
CA PRO A 23 -36.71 21.50 -7.45
C PRO A 23 -36.17 20.06 -7.28
N LEU A 24 -35.31 19.86 -6.29
CA LEU A 24 -34.74 18.54 -5.97
C LEU A 24 -35.82 17.48 -5.70
N SER A 25 -36.95 17.91 -5.04
CA SER A 25 -38.09 17.07 -4.78
C SER A 25 -38.79 16.58 -6.05
N ARG A 26 -38.91 17.44 -7.06
CA ARG A 26 -39.55 17.08 -8.33
C ARG A 26 -38.65 16.11 -9.13
N MET A 27 -37.32 16.34 -9.10
CA MET A 27 -36.38 15.47 -9.76
C MET A 27 -36.32 14.09 -9.08
N SER A 28 -36.27 14.05 -7.75
CA SER A 28 -36.21 12.78 -6.99
C SER A 28 -37.48 11.94 -7.19
N SER A 29 -38.64 12.55 -7.17
CA SER A 29 -39.93 11.87 -7.45
C SER A 29 -39.97 11.26 -8.86
N ARG A 30 -39.52 12.01 -9.88
CA ARG A 30 -39.49 11.53 -11.27
C ARG A 30 -38.48 10.41 -11.49
N LEU A 31 -37.35 10.46 -10.80
CA LEU A 31 -36.31 9.39 -10.85
C LEU A 31 -36.67 8.19 -9.97
N LYS A 32 -37.70 8.29 -9.16
CA LYS A 32 -38.10 7.29 -8.14
C LYS A 32 -36.98 6.98 -7.15
N VAL A 33 -36.32 8.03 -6.64
CA VAL A 33 -35.26 7.95 -5.62
C VAL A 33 -35.56 8.92 -4.47
N THR A 34 -34.89 8.75 -3.34
CA THR A 34 -35.01 9.66 -2.21
C THR A 34 -34.29 10.99 -2.48
N LYS A 35 -34.78 12.09 -1.89
CA LYS A 35 -34.15 13.41 -1.95
C LYS A 35 -32.71 13.34 -1.42
N GLY A 36 -32.47 12.57 -0.35
CA GLY A 36 -31.15 12.38 0.24
C GLY A 36 -30.17 11.69 -0.69
N TYR A 37 -30.61 10.69 -1.47
CA TYR A 37 -29.76 10.05 -2.47
C TYR A 37 -29.38 11.04 -3.58
N LEU A 38 -30.36 11.78 -4.12
CA LEU A 38 -30.11 12.77 -5.17
C LEU A 38 -29.17 13.90 -4.70
N SER A 39 -29.34 14.35 -3.45
CA SER A 39 -28.45 15.35 -2.83
C SER A 39 -27.01 14.83 -2.70
N ARG A 40 -26.84 13.56 -2.34
CA ARG A 40 -25.50 12.94 -2.31
C ARG A 40 -24.89 12.79 -3.70
N LEU A 41 -25.69 12.50 -4.73
CA LEU A 41 -25.21 12.49 -6.12
C LEU A 41 -24.74 13.88 -6.56
N GLU A 42 -25.53 14.94 -6.29
CA GLU A 42 -25.17 16.31 -6.66
C GLU A 42 -23.96 16.86 -5.87
N SER A 43 -23.66 16.30 -4.70
CA SER A 43 -22.49 16.67 -3.89
C SER A 43 -21.30 15.74 -4.08
N GLY A 44 -21.33 14.83 -5.06
CA GLY A 44 -20.26 13.88 -5.31
C GLY A 44 -20.09 12.77 -4.23
N LYS A 45 -21.00 12.71 -3.25
CA LYS A 45 -20.96 11.74 -2.14
C LYS A 45 -21.59 10.38 -2.46
N ALA A 46 -22.07 10.17 -3.68
CA ALA A 46 -22.58 8.89 -4.17
C ALA A 46 -22.26 8.72 -5.64
N VAL A 47 -21.94 7.49 -6.03
CA VAL A 47 -21.69 7.11 -7.43
C VAL A 47 -22.99 6.58 -8.03
N PRO A 48 -23.49 7.15 -9.15
CA PRO A 48 -24.69 6.67 -9.80
C PRO A 48 -24.43 5.38 -10.58
N SER A 49 -25.39 4.49 -10.70
CA SER A 49 -25.32 3.40 -11.69
C SER A 49 -25.48 3.93 -13.11
N ILE A 50 -24.95 3.22 -14.12
CA ILE A 50 -25.10 3.61 -15.52
C ILE A 50 -26.57 3.77 -15.94
N THR A 51 -27.46 2.97 -15.38
CA THR A 51 -28.91 3.10 -15.58
C THR A 51 -29.45 4.43 -15.01
N MET A 52 -28.93 4.86 -13.84
CA MET A 52 -29.31 6.13 -13.25
C MET A 52 -28.76 7.30 -14.07
N VAL A 53 -27.51 7.22 -14.54
CA VAL A 53 -26.92 8.22 -15.43
C VAL A 53 -27.78 8.43 -16.68
N LYS A 54 -28.21 7.35 -17.34
CA LYS A 54 -29.09 7.41 -18.53
C LYS A 54 -30.45 8.05 -18.20
N LYS A 55 -31.04 7.73 -17.05
CA LYS A 55 -32.30 8.36 -16.60
C LYS A 55 -32.14 9.86 -16.35
N ILE A 56 -31.05 10.27 -15.68
CA ILE A 56 -30.76 11.68 -15.41
C ILE A 56 -30.48 12.42 -16.72
N ALA A 57 -29.67 11.88 -17.61
CA ALA A 57 -29.38 12.47 -18.92
C ALA A 57 -30.66 12.72 -19.73
N LYS A 58 -31.55 11.72 -19.83
CA LYS A 58 -32.83 11.84 -20.52
C LYS A 58 -33.73 12.92 -19.89
N MET A 59 -33.78 12.99 -18.55
CA MET A 59 -34.61 13.94 -17.82
C MET A 59 -34.14 15.38 -17.98
N LEU A 60 -32.82 15.60 -17.93
CA LEU A 60 -32.22 16.92 -18.03
C LEU A 60 -31.88 17.31 -19.48
N LYS A 61 -32.19 16.47 -20.46
CA LYS A 61 -31.85 16.65 -21.89
C LYS A 61 -30.35 16.84 -22.11
N LEU A 62 -29.54 16.08 -21.38
CA LEU A 62 -28.10 16.05 -21.51
C LEU A 62 -27.64 14.90 -22.40
N ASP A 63 -26.45 15.04 -22.98
CA ASP A 63 -25.81 13.94 -23.70
C ASP A 63 -25.48 12.81 -22.72
N SER A 64 -25.99 11.62 -22.99
CA SER A 64 -25.85 10.45 -22.13
C SER A 64 -24.42 9.91 -22.08
N THR A 65 -23.66 10.06 -23.17
CA THR A 65 -22.28 9.63 -23.28
C THR A 65 -21.37 10.56 -22.48
N LYS A 66 -21.54 11.87 -22.68
CA LYS A 66 -20.80 12.89 -21.93
C LYS A 66 -21.06 12.78 -20.41
N LEU A 67 -22.33 12.64 -20.03
CA LEU A 67 -22.70 12.48 -18.61
C LEU A 67 -22.20 11.14 -18.04
N GLY A 68 -22.14 10.08 -18.87
CA GLY A 68 -21.56 8.80 -18.52
C GLY A 68 -20.08 8.91 -18.21
N ILE A 69 -19.33 9.59 -19.04
CA ILE A 69 -17.88 9.82 -18.84
C ILE A 69 -17.63 10.59 -17.53
N LEU A 70 -18.40 11.64 -17.25
CA LEU A 70 -18.33 12.39 -16.00
C LEU A 70 -18.65 11.52 -14.77
N ALA A 71 -19.44 10.47 -14.94
CA ALA A 71 -19.75 9.50 -13.88
C ALA A 71 -18.74 8.33 -13.81
N GLY A 72 -17.68 8.37 -14.63
CA GLY A 72 -16.63 7.33 -14.66
C GLY A 72 -16.96 6.12 -15.56
N TYR A 73 -17.96 6.23 -16.45
CA TYR A 73 -18.31 5.17 -17.39
C TYR A 73 -17.77 5.49 -18.79
N LEU A 74 -16.96 4.61 -19.32
CA LEU A 74 -16.52 4.69 -20.72
C LEU A 74 -17.61 4.12 -21.66
N PRO A 75 -17.79 4.69 -22.86
CA PRO A 75 -18.55 4.05 -23.93
C PRO A 75 -17.96 2.67 -24.26
N SER A 76 -18.80 1.68 -24.54
CA SER A 76 -18.38 0.29 -24.74
C SER A 76 -17.44 0.09 -25.94
N ASP A 77 -17.55 0.91 -26.94
CA ASP A 77 -16.64 0.95 -28.10
C ASP A 77 -15.25 1.47 -27.70
N ILE A 78 -15.17 2.53 -26.91
CA ILE A 78 -13.92 3.08 -26.39
C ILE A 78 -13.27 2.08 -25.40
N GLU A 79 -14.07 1.51 -24.52
CA GLU A 79 -13.62 0.47 -23.61
C GLU A 79 -13.01 -0.71 -24.37
N LYS A 80 -13.67 -1.18 -25.45
CA LYS A 80 -13.17 -2.24 -26.32
C LYS A 80 -11.86 -1.85 -27.03
N ILE A 81 -11.76 -0.62 -27.53
CA ILE A 81 -10.52 -0.12 -28.15
C ILE A 81 -9.37 -0.13 -27.14
N LEU A 82 -9.60 0.33 -25.92
CA LEU A 82 -8.59 0.32 -24.86
C LEU A 82 -8.16 -1.09 -24.47
N TYR A 83 -9.11 -2.04 -24.41
CA TYR A 83 -8.80 -3.43 -24.12
C TYR A 83 -8.02 -4.13 -25.24
N THR A 84 -8.35 -3.84 -26.50
CA THR A 84 -7.67 -4.46 -27.65
C THR A 84 -6.33 -3.83 -27.97
N ASN A 85 -6.10 -2.59 -27.53
CA ASN A 85 -4.86 -1.83 -27.76
C ASN A 85 -4.38 -1.15 -26.47
N PRO A 86 -4.00 -1.92 -25.44
CA PRO A 86 -3.79 -1.37 -24.09
C PRO A 86 -2.57 -0.42 -23.99
N VAL A 87 -1.68 -0.45 -24.97
CA VAL A 87 -0.50 0.43 -25.03
C VAL A 87 -0.72 1.58 -26.02
N ALA A 88 -1.14 1.26 -27.24
CA ALA A 88 -1.25 2.25 -28.33
C ALA A 88 -2.42 3.23 -28.12
N ALA A 89 -3.59 2.75 -27.71
CA ALA A 89 -4.77 3.62 -27.58
C ALA A 89 -4.62 4.70 -26.51
N PRO A 90 -4.13 4.41 -25.27
CA PRO A 90 -3.83 5.46 -24.31
C PRO A 90 -2.73 6.44 -24.75
N ALA A 91 -1.73 5.97 -25.51
CA ALA A 91 -0.68 6.84 -26.05
C ALA A 91 -1.25 7.84 -27.07
N ILE A 92 -2.04 7.36 -28.03
CA ILE A 92 -2.71 8.19 -29.04
C ILE A 92 -3.65 9.21 -28.38
N LEU A 93 -4.42 8.79 -27.37
CA LEU A 93 -5.31 9.71 -26.65
C LEU A 93 -4.53 10.84 -25.97
N ARG A 94 -3.38 10.53 -25.34
CA ARG A 94 -2.51 11.54 -24.73
C ARG A 94 -1.89 12.47 -25.75
N GLU A 95 -1.47 11.96 -26.88
CA GLU A 95 -0.89 12.75 -27.99
C GLU A 95 -1.94 13.68 -28.62
N THR A 96 -3.16 13.19 -28.82
CA THR A 96 -4.22 13.93 -29.51
C THR A 96 -4.87 15.01 -28.65
N PHE A 97 -5.07 14.75 -27.35
CA PHE A 97 -5.83 15.63 -26.46
C PHE A 97 -4.98 16.45 -25.50
N GLY A 98 -3.65 16.33 -25.54
CA GLY A 98 -2.64 17.29 -25.14
C GLY A 98 -2.69 17.99 -23.78
N GLU A 99 -3.70 17.82 -22.96
CA GLU A 99 -3.90 18.52 -21.67
C GLU A 99 -3.84 17.60 -20.45
N TYR A 100 -3.12 16.52 -20.54
CA TYR A 100 -2.70 15.85 -19.32
C TYR A 100 -1.33 16.41 -18.92
N ASP A 101 -1.24 16.93 -17.71
CA ASP A 101 -0.09 17.62 -17.13
C ASP A 101 1.26 17.05 -17.63
N ARG A 102 1.85 17.68 -18.64
CA ARG A 102 3.12 17.28 -19.25
C ARG A 102 4.33 17.43 -18.31
N THR A 103 4.12 17.92 -17.12
CA THR A 103 5.19 17.99 -16.12
C THR A 103 5.48 16.62 -15.49
N ASN A 104 4.69 15.57 -15.81
CA ASN A 104 4.86 14.20 -15.30
C ASN A 104 4.72 13.10 -16.38
N THR A 105 4.78 13.41 -17.67
CA THR A 105 4.71 12.41 -18.74
C THR A 105 6.06 12.14 -19.37
N ASN A 106 6.97 11.56 -18.61
CA ASN A 106 7.74 10.44 -19.12
C ASN A 106 6.98 9.16 -18.70
N THR A 107 5.89 8.85 -19.39
CA THR A 107 5.35 7.49 -19.39
C THR A 107 6.01 6.69 -20.51
N GLU A 108 7.31 6.64 -20.53
CA GLU A 108 7.98 5.35 -20.72
C GLU A 108 7.36 4.42 -19.69
N ILE A 109 6.89 3.25 -20.11
CA ILE A 109 6.47 2.16 -19.22
C ILE A 109 7.52 2.13 -18.12
N ALA A 110 7.12 2.34 -16.86
CA ALA A 110 8.08 2.47 -15.78
C ALA A 110 9.02 1.28 -15.87
N HIS A 111 10.26 1.54 -16.22
CA HIS A 111 11.22 0.51 -16.53
C HIS A 111 11.59 -0.17 -15.22
N TYR A 112 11.36 -1.47 -15.13
CA TYR A 112 11.85 -2.25 -14.00
C TYR A 112 12.82 -3.33 -14.48
N GLU A 113 13.84 -3.54 -13.68
CA GLU A 113 14.83 -4.60 -13.87
C GLU A 113 14.62 -5.66 -12.80
N LEU A 114 14.69 -6.94 -13.18
CA LEU A 114 14.59 -8.06 -12.26
C LEU A 114 15.86 -8.90 -12.33
N HIS A 115 16.44 -9.14 -11.17
CA HIS A 115 17.67 -9.93 -11.04
C HIS A 115 17.40 -11.17 -10.19
N LYS A 116 17.72 -12.35 -10.74
CA LYS A 116 17.74 -13.59 -9.99
C LYS A 116 19.13 -13.79 -9.40
N GLY A 117 19.27 -13.70 -8.08
CA GLY A 117 20.56 -13.85 -7.41
C GLY A 117 20.54 -13.38 -5.97
N ASP A 118 21.72 -13.40 -5.36
CA ASP A 118 21.94 -12.90 -4.01
C ASP A 118 22.04 -11.37 -4.00
N CYS A 119 21.31 -10.74 -3.10
CA CYS A 119 21.27 -9.28 -3.00
C CYS A 119 22.62 -8.70 -2.53
N PHE A 120 23.42 -9.44 -1.76
CA PHE A 120 24.73 -8.98 -1.30
C PHE A 120 25.72 -8.89 -2.46
N GLU A 121 25.76 -9.91 -3.31
CA GLU A 121 26.59 -9.92 -4.53
C GLU A 121 26.19 -8.77 -5.43
N TRP A 122 24.90 -8.61 -5.67
CA TRP A 122 24.37 -7.53 -6.49
C TRP A 122 24.72 -6.14 -5.95
N LEU A 123 24.60 -5.91 -4.62
CA LEU A 123 24.94 -4.64 -3.98
C LEU A 123 26.44 -4.33 -4.06
N ASP A 124 27.31 -5.35 -4.01
CA ASP A 124 28.76 -5.19 -4.11
C ASP A 124 29.19 -4.65 -5.48
N GLU A 125 28.56 -5.13 -6.53
CA GLU A 125 28.83 -4.74 -7.92
C GLU A 125 28.26 -3.36 -8.28
N ARG A 126 27.31 -2.85 -7.51
CA ARG A 126 26.63 -1.59 -7.83
C ARG A 126 27.48 -0.36 -7.53
N LYS A 127 27.36 0.60 -8.44
CA LYS A 127 27.95 1.93 -8.30
C LYS A 127 27.41 2.64 -7.05
N SER A 128 28.28 3.28 -6.30
CA SER A 128 27.89 4.13 -5.18
C SER A 128 26.94 5.24 -5.64
N ASN A 129 25.97 5.59 -4.79
CA ASN A 129 25.01 6.67 -5.05
C ASN A 129 24.22 6.49 -6.38
N SER A 130 23.71 5.29 -6.63
CA SER A 130 22.93 4.94 -7.83
C SER A 130 21.46 4.62 -7.54
N ILE A 131 21.10 4.39 -6.28
CA ILE A 131 19.74 4.04 -5.82
C ILE A 131 19.18 5.21 -5.01
N HIS A 132 17.90 5.56 -5.24
CA HIS A 132 17.28 6.73 -4.62
C HIS A 132 16.44 6.37 -3.40
N ALA A 133 15.84 5.18 -3.36
CA ALA A 133 15.18 4.66 -2.17
C ALA A 133 15.16 3.12 -2.17
N ILE A 134 15.08 2.53 -0.98
CA ILE A 134 14.84 1.10 -0.77
C ILE A 134 13.47 0.95 -0.11
N VAL A 135 12.63 0.09 -0.68
CA VAL A 135 11.32 -0.28 -0.10
C VAL A 135 11.22 -1.79 -0.12
N THR A 136 11.25 -2.43 1.05
CA THR A 136 11.44 -3.86 1.12
C THR A 136 10.77 -4.54 2.30
N ASP A 137 10.38 -5.81 2.11
CA ASP A 137 9.86 -6.73 3.13
C ASP A 137 10.79 -7.94 3.23
N PRO A 138 11.92 -7.82 3.94
CA PRO A 138 12.94 -8.86 3.98
C PRO A 138 12.51 -10.08 4.79
N PRO A 139 13.19 -11.24 4.62
CA PRO A 139 13.07 -12.35 5.54
C PRO A 139 13.66 -11.95 6.90
N TYR A 140 12.84 -11.91 7.94
CA TYR A 140 13.30 -11.54 9.28
C TYR A 140 13.49 -12.76 10.18
N GLY A 141 14.71 -13.29 10.21
CA GLY A 141 15.17 -14.26 11.19
C GLY A 141 14.35 -15.54 11.25
N LEU A 142 14.42 -16.34 10.22
CA LEU A 142 13.50 -17.42 10.01
C LEU A 142 14.12 -18.76 10.40
N LYS A 143 13.70 -19.28 11.56
CA LYS A 143 13.66 -20.73 11.69
C LYS A 143 12.42 -21.23 10.98
N GLU A 144 12.58 -21.76 9.79
CA GLU A 144 11.51 -22.49 9.12
C GLU A 144 11.09 -23.70 9.98
N TYR A 145 9.82 -24.03 9.89
CA TYR A 145 9.35 -25.29 10.50
C TYR A 145 10.05 -26.46 9.82
N THR A 146 10.66 -27.33 10.63
CA THR A 146 11.17 -28.61 10.15
C THR A 146 10.02 -29.44 9.54
N ASP A 147 10.32 -30.38 8.67
CA ASP A 147 9.30 -31.22 8.04
C ASP A 147 8.50 -32.03 9.08
N THR A 148 9.13 -32.41 10.19
CA THR A 148 8.46 -33.03 11.33
C THR A 148 7.42 -32.11 11.98
N GLU A 149 7.74 -30.83 12.09
CA GLU A 149 6.82 -29.82 12.62
C GLU A 149 5.73 -29.46 11.63
N LYS A 150 6.06 -29.38 10.33
CA LYS A 150 5.07 -29.24 9.25
C LYS A 150 4.11 -30.40 9.21
N ALA A 151 4.58 -31.65 9.44
CA ALA A 151 3.74 -32.83 9.54
C ALA A 151 2.82 -32.80 10.77
N LYS A 152 3.32 -32.38 11.95
CA LYS A 152 2.49 -32.16 13.16
C LYS A 152 1.42 -31.10 12.92
N LEU A 153 1.74 -30.07 12.16
CA LEU A 153 0.83 -29.03 11.77
C LEU A 153 -0.32 -29.57 10.88
N ARG A 154 -0.02 -30.39 9.88
CA ARG A 154 -1.03 -31.00 8.99
C ARG A 154 -1.98 -31.95 9.72
N ASN A 155 -1.51 -32.58 10.78
CA ASN A 155 -2.28 -33.54 11.58
C ASN A 155 -3.09 -32.88 12.71
N GLY A 156 -3.18 -31.55 12.80
CA GLY A 156 -3.95 -30.83 13.81
C GLY A 156 -3.40 -30.89 15.23
N ASN A 157 -2.20 -31.42 15.43
CA ASN A 157 -1.56 -31.63 16.73
C ASN A 157 -0.62 -30.45 17.09
N GLY A 158 -1.17 -29.27 17.29
CA GLY A 158 -0.39 -28.12 17.74
C GLY A 158 -1.28 -26.95 18.15
N GLY A 159 -0.90 -26.24 19.22
CA GLY A 159 -1.71 -25.18 19.84
C GLY A 159 -2.07 -23.99 18.94
N VAL A 160 -1.47 -23.86 17.76
CA VAL A 160 -1.74 -22.81 16.77
C VAL A 160 -2.95 -23.14 15.89
N TRP A 161 -3.46 -24.37 15.88
CA TRP A 161 -4.40 -24.91 14.88
C TRP A 161 -5.83 -25.04 15.35
N ARG A 162 -6.24 -24.29 16.34
CA ARG A 162 -7.68 -24.16 16.69
C ARG A 162 -8.45 -23.32 15.68
N ILE A 163 -7.77 -22.71 14.76
CA ILE A 163 -8.36 -22.03 13.62
C ILE A 163 -8.23 -22.96 12.42
N PRO A 164 -9.30 -23.20 11.66
CA PRO A 164 -9.27 -24.13 10.53
C PRO A 164 -8.07 -23.87 9.62
N PRO A 165 -7.47 -24.92 9.02
CA PRO A 165 -6.35 -24.75 8.08
C PRO A 165 -6.73 -23.91 6.85
N LYS A 166 -8.03 -23.77 6.60
CA LYS A 166 -8.61 -22.87 5.60
C LYS A 166 -9.45 -21.81 6.32
N LEU A 167 -9.07 -20.56 6.18
CA LEU A 167 -9.89 -19.41 6.54
C LEU A 167 -10.11 -18.60 5.27
N ASP A 168 -11.35 -18.24 4.98
CA ASP A 168 -11.75 -17.52 3.75
C ASP A 168 -11.31 -18.21 2.44
N GLY A 169 -11.30 -19.56 2.42
CA GLY A 169 -10.94 -20.35 1.24
C GLY A 169 -9.45 -20.56 0.98
N TYR A 170 -8.56 -19.99 1.82
CA TYR A 170 -7.11 -20.08 1.64
C TYR A 170 -6.43 -21.00 2.64
N GLU A 171 -5.47 -21.81 2.14
CA GLU A 171 -4.59 -22.57 3.02
C GLU A 171 -3.65 -21.64 3.77
N ARG A 172 -3.59 -21.82 5.09
CA ARG A 172 -2.66 -21.08 5.92
C ARG A 172 -1.26 -21.66 5.75
N GLN A 173 -0.34 -20.83 5.29
CA GLN A 173 1.06 -21.16 5.35
C GLN A 173 1.54 -21.09 6.80
N PRO A 174 2.44 -22.02 7.23
CA PRO A 174 3.06 -21.95 8.54
C PRO A 174 3.79 -20.61 8.69
N LEU A 175 3.51 -19.90 9.78
CA LEU A 175 4.19 -18.64 10.07
C LEU A 175 5.55 -18.93 10.69
N PRO A 176 6.59 -18.16 10.35
CA PRO A 176 7.89 -18.28 10.97
C PRO A 176 7.83 -18.15 12.50
N ARG A 177 8.69 -18.86 13.20
CA ARG A 177 8.73 -18.91 14.68
C ARG A 177 9.58 -17.79 15.25
N PHE A 178 9.07 -16.57 15.29
CA PHE A 178 9.79 -15.44 15.89
C PHE A 178 10.00 -15.54 17.39
N THR A 179 9.19 -16.33 18.08
CA THR A 179 9.22 -16.44 19.55
C THR A 179 10.21 -17.47 20.08
N VAL A 180 10.89 -18.20 19.20
CA VAL A 180 11.85 -19.26 19.58
C VAL A 180 13.28 -18.95 19.17
N LEU A 181 13.57 -17.72 18.72
CA LEU A 181 14.93 -17.29 18.43
C LEU A 181 15.73 -17.20 19.74
N ASP A 182 16.83 -17.94 19.79
CA ASP A 182 17.78 -17.85 20.89
C ASP A 182 18.74 -16.65 20.71
N LYS A 183 19.77 -16.59 21.52
CA LYS A 183 20.71 -15.47 21.50
C LYS A 183 21.56 -15.47 20.22
N ASP A 184 21.92 -16.65 19.75
CA ASP A 184 22.78 -16.81 18.58
C ASP A 184 22.00 -16.48 17.30
N ASP A 185 20.77 -16.98 17.16
CA ASP A 185 19.83 -16.59 16.09
C ASP A 185 19.66 -15.06 15.99
N LYS A 186 19.55 -14.39 17.15
CA LYS A 186 19.41 -12.92 17.19
C LYS A 186 20.69 -12.18 16.83
N ASN A 187 21.85 -12.76 17.13
CA ASN A 187 23.15 -12.23 16.71
C ASN A 187 23.32 -12.39 15.19
N GLU A 188 23.04 -13.57 14.65
CA GLU A 188 23.06 -13.80 13.19
C GLU A 188 22.14 -12.83 12.44
N LEU A 189 20.92 -12.59 12.97
CA LEU A 189 20.01 -11.62 12.41
C LEU A 189 20.61 -10.20 12.41
N ARG A 190 21.26 -9.82 13.52
CA ARG A 190 21.93 -8.51 13.62
C ARG A 190 23.06 -8.39 12.62
N GLU A 191 23.91 -9.40 12.51
CA GLU A 191 25.04 -9.41 11.58
C GLU A 191 24.58 -9.34 10.14
N PHE A 192 23.53 -10.11 9.78
CA PHE A 192 22.93 -10.06 8.46
C PHE A 192 22.48 -8.63 8.09
N PHE A 193 21.70 -7.99 8.95
CA PHE A 193 21.20 -6.65 8.66
C PHE A 193 22.27 -5.55 8.78
N SER A 194 23.32 -5.73 9.60
CA SER A 194 24.46 -4.81 9.64
C SER A 194 25.20 -4.83 8.30
N ARG A 195 25.57 -6.01 7.80
CA ARG A 195 26.23 -6.16 6.50
C ARG A 195 25.36 -5.63 5.35
N TRP A 196 24.06 -5.95 5.38
CA TRP A 196 23.12 -5.46 4.37
C TRP A 196 23.01 -3.92 4.41
N ALA A 197 22.93 -3.33 5.59
CA ALA A 197 22.82 -1.88 5.75
C ALA A 197 24.09 -1.14 5.30
N GLU A 198 25.28 -1.66 5.59
CA GLU A 198 26.56 -1.11 5.12
C GLU A 198 26.61 -1.04 3.58
N LYS A 199 26.22 -2.14 2.91
CA LYS A 199 26.16 -2.18 1.44
C LYS A 199 25.08 -1.27 0.88
N SER A 200 23.93 -1.22 1.53
CA SER A 200 22.82 -0.31 1.18
C SER A 200 23.22 1.16 1.34
N LEU A 201 23.99 1.49 2.37
CA LEU A 201 24.51 2.84 2.58
C LEU A 201 25.45 3.28 1.43
N LYS A 202 26.26 2.36 0.88
CA LYS A 202 27.13 2.62 -0.26
C LYS A 202 26.32 2.98 -1.52
N VAL A 203 25.29 2.21 -1.84
CA VAL A 203 24.57 2.35 -3.11
C VAL A 203 23.49 3.43 -3.09
N LEU A 204 22.92 3.75 -1.93
CA LEU A 204 21.96 4.83 -1.80
C LEU A 204 22.60 6.20 -2.03
N VAL A 205 21.89 7.10 -2.71
CA VAL A 205 22.28 8.51 -2.80
C VAL A 205 22.11 9.21 -1.45
N PRO A 206 22.87 10.28 -1.13
CA PRO A 206 22.64 11.09 0.06
C PRO A 206 21.17 11.51 0.17
N GLY A 207 20.58 11.39 1.36
CA GLY A 207 19.16 11.66 1.59
C GLY A 207 18.19 10.57 1.11
N GLY A 208 18.67 9.48 0.50
CA GLY A 208 17.85 8.33 0.11
C GLY A 208 17.23 7.63 1.31
N HIS A 209 15.97 7.21 1.18
CA HIS A 209 15.23 6.58 2.27
C HIS A 209 15.20 5.06 2.15
N ILE A 210 15.10 4.40 3.32
CA ILE A 210 14.75 2.99 3.45
C ILE A 210 13.39 2.90 4.14
N PHE A 211 12.44 2.19 3.52
CA PHE A 211 11.24 1.67 4.15
C PHE A 211 11.39 0.16 4.27
N ILE A 212 11.49 -0.34 5.48
CA ILE A 212 11.73 -1.76 5.76
C ILE A 212 10.66 -2.33 6.68
N ALA A 213 9.93 -3.33 6.19
CA ALA A 213 8.99 -4.09 7.02
C ALA A 213 9.75 -4.89 8.07
N THR A 214 9.16 -5.01 9.25
CA THR A 214 9.71 -5.86 10.30
C THR A 214 8.60 -6.50 11.15
N ASN A 215 9.01 -7.47 11.95
CA ASN A 215 8.16 -7.99 13.01
C ASN A 215 8.34 -7.15 14.29
N PRO A 216 7.27 -6.77 15.01
CA PRO A 216 7.39 -5.99 16.24
C PRO A 216 8.33 -6.58 17.31
N LEU A 217 8.47 -7.91 17.34
CA LEU A 217 9.37 -8.59 18.31
C LEU A 217 10.85 -8.46 17.95
N LEU A 218 11.18 -8.23 16.67
CA LEU A 218 12.55 -8.22 16.15
C LEU A 218 12.97 -6.85 15.62
N SER A 219 12.04 -5.89 15.53
CA SER A 219 12.30 -4.56 14.98
C SER A 219 13.50 -3.86 15.65
N HIS A 220 13.65 -4.00 16.95
CA HIS A 220 14.75 -3.42 17.72
C HIS A 220 16.14 -3.95 17.28
N ILE A 221 16.23 -5.19 16.82
CA ILE A 221 17.48 -5.79 16.32
C ILE A 221 17.78 -5.25 14.92
N VAL A 222 16.79 -5.31 14.03
CA VAL A 222 16.93 -4.85 12.63
C VAL A 222 17.21 -3.35 12.59
N TYR A 223 16.47 -2.56 13.35
CA TYR A 223 16.64 -1.11 13.37
C TYR A 223 17.98 -0.69 13.96
N GLY A 224 18.41 -1.34 15.06
CA GLY A 224 19.73 -1.09 15.64
C GLY A 224 20.88 -1.42 14.69
N ALA A 225 20.74 -2.46 13.86
CA ALA A 225 21.72 -2.80 12.84
C ALA A 225 21.82 -1.73 11.75
N ILE A 226 20.67 -1.21 11.29
CA ILE A 226 20.62 -0.17 10.26
C ILE A 226 21.15 1.17 10.77
N GLU A 227 20.78 1.57 12.00
CA GLU A 227 21.34 2.77 12.65
C GLU A 227 22.86 2.63 12.87
N GLY A 228 23.31 1.45 13.30
CA GLY A 228 24.73 1.15 13.50
C GLY A 228 25.58 1.26 12.23
N ALA A 229 25.00 1.05 11.07
CA ALA A 229 25.64 1.25 9.78
C ALA A 229 25.75 2.73 9.34
N GLY A 230 25.12 3.67 10.08
CA GLY A 230 25.19 5.09 9.83
C GLY A 230 23.94 5.72 9.20
N PHE A 231 22.82 5.03 9.17
CA PHE A 231 21.54 5.61 8.76
C PHE A 231 20.90 6.41 9.89
N GLU A 232 20.22 7.49 9.53
CA GLU A 232 19.37 8.26 10.45
C GLU A 232 18.00 7.57 10.56
N LYS A 233 17.59 7.13 11.74
CA LYS A 233 16.20 6.71 11.97
C LYS A 233 15.28 7.92 11.90
N ARG A 234 14.26 7.85 11.05
CA ARG A 234 13.30 8.95 10.82
C ARG A 234 11.92 8.66 11.39
N GLY A 235 11.74 7.54 12.04
CA GLY A 235 10.50 7.07 12.63
C GLY A 235 10.09 5.70 12.11
N GLU A 236 8.80 5.45 12.12
CA GLU A 236 8.19 4.23 11.62
C GLU A 236 6.90 4.58 10.88
N VAL A 237 6.61 3.86 9.81
CA VAL A 237 5.30 3.87 9.18
C VAL A 237 4.52 2.67 9.69
N ILE A 238 3.38 2.92 10.29
CA ILE A 238 2.52 1.91 10.87
C ILE A 238 1.45 1.50 9.85
N ARG A 239 1.54 0.27 9.39
CA ARG A 239 0.45 -0.33 8.64
C ARG A 239 -0.59 -0.89 9.60
N LEU A 240 -1.73 -0.22 9.75
CA LEU A 240 -2.84 -0.73 10.55
C LEU A 240 -3.54 -1.84 9.79
N VAL A 241 -3.35 -3.08 10.24
CA VAL A 241 -3.95 -4.25 9.64
C VAL A 241 -4.26 -5.28 10.72
N GLN A 242 -5.53 -5.57 10.92
CA GLN A 242 -5.91 -6.60 11.87
C GLN A 242 -5.52 -7.97 11.32
N THR A 243 -4.68 -8.69 12.08
CA THR A 243 -4.25 -10.04 11.75
C THR A 243 -4.82 -11.04 12.75
N LEU A 244 -4.76 -12.32 12.41
CA LEU A 244 -5.14 -13.38 13.35
C LEU A 244 -3.97 -13.84 14.23
N ARG A 245 -2.84 -13.13 14.22
CA ARG A 245 -1.68 -13.45 15.04
C ARG A 245 -1.88 -12.96 16.48
N GLY A 246 -1.44 -13.75 17.44
CA GLY A 246 -1.57 -13.43 18.86
C GLY A 246 -3.00 -13.59 19.39
N GLY A 247 -3.22 -13.20 20.61
CA GLY A 247 -4.49 -13.36 21.29
C GLY A 247 -4.74 -14.79 21.79
N ASP A 248 -3.70 -15.64 21.77
CA ASP A 248 -3.81 -17.02 22.24
C ASP A 248 -3.92 -17.10 23.76
N ARG A 249 -4.75 -18.01 24.23
CA ARG A 249 -4.85 -18.37 25.64
C ARG A 249 -3.70 -19.30 26.05
N PRO A 250 -3.38 -19.42 27.36
CA PRO A 250 -2.36 -20.34 27.83
C PRO A 250 -2.58 -21.77 27.33
N LYS A 251 -1.52 -22.36 26.77
CA LYS A 251 -1.56 -23.72 26.23
C LYS A 251 -1.91 -24.71 27.33
N ASN A 252 -2.85 -25.63 27.06
CA ASN A 252 -3.35 -26.65 27.96
C ASN A 252 -4.08 -26.13 29.22
N ALA A 253 -4.17 -24.82 29.41
CA ALA A 253 -4.83 -24.18 30.57
C ALA A 253 -5.85 -23.11 30.15
N HIS A 254 -6.33 -23.16 28.90
CA HIS A 254 -7.22 -22.16 28.33
C HIS A 254 -8.62 -22.10 28.96
N LYS A 255 -9.05 -23.17 29.65
CA LYS A 255 -10.31 -23.19 30.42
C LYS A 255 -10.12 -22.55 31.79
N GLU A 256 -9.00 -22.87 32.46
CA GLU A 256 -8.62 -22.35 33.78
C GLU A 256 -8.36 -20.82 33.68
N PHE A 257 -7.60 -20.40 32.70
CA PHE A 257 -7.26 -18.99 32.46
C PHE A 257 -8.00 -18.41 31.26
N SER A 258 -9.31 -18.53 31.25
CA SER A 258 -10.15 -18.10 30.11
C SER A 258 -10.06 -16.61 29.81
N GLY A 259 -9.75 -15.78 30.81
CA GLY A 259 -9.56 -14.33 30.69
C GLY A 259 -8.13 -13.89 30.39
N VAL A 260 -7.17 -14.82 30.19
CA VAL A 260 -5.75 -14.50 29.97
C VAL A 260 -5.36 -14.67 28.52
N THR A 261 -4.65 -13.69 28.01
CA THR A 261 -4.01 -13.71 26.68
C THR A 261 -2.49 -13.71 26.85
N VAL A 262 -1.81 -14.68 26.25
CA VAL A 262 -0.33 -14.83 26.37
C VAL A 262 0.39 -13.72 25.60
N MET A 263 -0.15 -13.32 24.45
CA MET A 263 0.38 -12.23 23.62
C MET A 263 -0.78 -11.39 23.10
N PRO A 264 -0.59 -10.07 22.96
CA PRO A 264 -1.62 -9.23 22.35
C PRO A 264 -1.95 -9.68 20.93
N ARG A 265 -3.20 -9.46 20.51
CA ARG A 265 -3.59 -9.60 19.10
C ARG A 265 -2.83 -8.58 18.27
N SER A 266 -2.14 -9.02 17.23
CA SER A 266 -1.45 -8.11 16.33
C SER A 266 -2.45 -7.34 15.46
N CYS A 267 -2.44 -6.02 15.57
CA CYS A 267 -3.29 -5.10 14.81
C CYS A 267 -2.48 -4.12 13.95
N TRP A 268 -1.18 -4.28 13.88
CA TRP A 268 -0.31 -3.42 13.12
C TRP A 268 0.97 -4.14 12.68
N GLU A 269 1.59 -3.60 11.65
CA GLU A 269 2.88 -4.04 11.11
C GLU A 269 3.80 -2.81 11.00
N PRO A 270 4.99 -2.82 11.64
CA PRO A 270 5.93 -1.71 11.59
C PRO A 270 6.76 -1.75 10.30
N TRP A 271 6.89 -0.58 9.71
CA TRP A 271 7.83 -0.31 8.62
C TRP A 271 8.82 0.74 9.09
N GLY A 272 10.05 0.33 9.41
CA GLY A 272 11.10 1.24 9.80
C GLY A 272 11.41 2.23 8.69
N LEU A 273 11.50 3.51 9.05
CA LEU A 273 11.85 4.59 8.14
C LEU A 273 13.23 5.13 8.49
N PHE A 274 14.16 4.96 7.57
CA PHE A 274 15.54 5.43 7.71
C PHE A 274 15.92 6.33 6.54
N ARG A 275 16.97 7.10 6.72
CA ARG A 275 17.51 7.97 5.69
C ARG A 275 19.04 7.92 5.72
N LYS A 276 19.68 7.78 4.57
CA LYS A 276 21.11 8.10 4.45
C LYS A 276 21.31 9.59 4.74
N PRO A 277 22.29 10.00 5.55
CA PRO A 277 22.54 11.41 5.81
C PRO A 277 22.57 12.24 4.55
N CYS A 278 21.96 13.43 4.61
CA CYS A 278 21.96 14.37 3.50
C CYS A 278 23.35 14.98 3.30
N GLU A 279 23.69 15.31 2.07
CA GLU A 279 24.82 16.17 1.76
C GLU A 279 24.40 17.64 1.96
N GLY A 280 24.76 18.21 3.10
CA GLY A 280 24.36 19.56 3.47
C GLY A 280 22.89 19.68 3.91
N ARG A 281 22.25 20.80 3.59
CA ARG A 281 20.85 21.06 3.96
C ARG A 281 19.90 20.28 3.05
N VAL A 282 18.71 19.93 3.55
CA VAL A 282 17.70 19.15 2.80
C VAL A 282 17.35 19.76 1.45
N GLN A 283 17.19 21.09 1.38
CA GLN A 283 16.87 21.76 0.10
C GLN A 283 18.00 21.66 -0.93
N ASP A 284 19.25 21.65 -0.50
CA ASP A 284 20.42 21.53 -1.38
C ASP A 284 20.57 20.08 -1.85
N ASN A 285 20.30 19.13 -0.95
CA ASN A 285 20.23 17.72 -1.25
C ASN A 285 19.11 17.39 -2.25
N LEU A 286 17.92 17.99 -2.09
CA LEU A 286 16.81 17.86 -3.05
C LEU A 286 17.18 18.38 -4.44
N ARG A 287 17.90 19.51 -4.53
CA ARG A 287 18.36 20.05 -5.82
C ARG A 287 19.36 19.11 -6.51
N LYS A 288 20.31 18.60 -5.74
CA LYS A 288 21.41 17.77 -6.26
C LYS A 288 21.01 16.32 -6.49
N TRP A 289 20.46 15.67 -5.47
CA TRP A 289 20.21 14.25 -5.42
C TRP A 289 18.74 13.83 -5.60
N LYS A 290 17.82 14.80 -5.63
CA LYS A 290 16.36 14.57 -5.73
C LYS A 290 15.77 13.81 -4.54
N THR A 291 16.48 13.71 -3.43
CA THR A 291 16.16 12.96 -2.20
C THR A 291 16.32 13.83 -0.95
N GLY A 292 15.98 13.32 0.22
CA GLY A 292 16.11 13.98 1.52
C GLY A 292 14.79 14.25 2.23
N GLY A 293 13.66 14.08 1.55
CA GLY A 293 12.30 14.20 2.09
C GLY A 293 11.38 13.10 1.57
N LEU A 294 10.11 13.17 1.95
CA LEU A 294 9.05 12.27 1.48
C LEU A 294 8.07 13.05 0.59
N ARG A 295 7.51 12.36 -0.43
CA ARG A 295 6.51 12.96 -1.30
C ARG A 295 5.20 13.13 -0.56
N ARG A 296 4.65 14.34 -0.58
CA ARG A 296 3.33 14.65 -0.01
C ARG A 296 2.23 13.88 -0.77
N ILE A 297 1.11 13.62 -0.10
CA ILE A 297 -0.08 13.04 -0.74
C ILE A 297 -0.65 14.04 -1.75
N SER A 298 -0.77 15.30 -1.34
CA SER A 298 -1.13 16.43 -2.18
C SER A 298 -0.37 17.68 -1.71
N GLU A 299 -0.53 18.80 -2.38
CA GLU A 299 0.08 20.07 -1.99
C GLU A 299 -0.23 20.44 -0.54
N ASN A 300 -1.47 20.20 -0.10
CA ASN A 300 -1.95 20.56 1.25
C ASN A 300 -1.91 19.39 2.24
N GLN A 301 -1.62 18.15 1.80
CA GLN A 301 -1.66 16.96 2.64
C GLN A 301 -0.30 16.26 2.68
N PRO A 302 0.38 16.24 3.85
CA PRO A 302 1.63 15.50 4.01
C PRO A 302 1.40 14.00 3.96
N PHE A 303 2.48 13.24 3.72
CA PHE A 303 2.50 11.80 3.95
C PHE A 303 2.35 11.52 5.45
N CYS A 304 1.49 10.56 5.80
CA CYS A 304 1.24 10.17 7.19
C CYS A 304 1.97 8.87 7.54
N ASP A 305 2.40 8.78 8.78
CA ASP A 305 3.07 7.61 9.34
C ASP A 305 2.11 6.47 9.74
N ILE A 306 0.80 6.70 9.68
CA ILE A 306 -0.22 5.67 9.91
C ILE A 306 -1.04 5.45 8.65
N ILE A 307 -1.02 4.22 8.12
CA ILE A 307 -1.76 3.83 6.92
C ILE A 307 -2.72 2.70 7.24
N LYS A 308 -4.03 2.96 7.13
CA LYS A 308 -5.05 1.91 7.23
C LYS A 308 -4.92 0.97 6.03
N SER A 309 -4.90 -0.33 6.30
CA SER A 309 -4.74 -1.36 5.28
C SER A 309 -5.65 -2.55 5.58
N SER A 310 -6.01 -3.28 4.55
CA SER A 310 -6.64 -4.60 4.67
C SER A 310 -5.59 -5.70 4.50
N PRO A 311 -5.87 -6.94 4.90
CA PRO A 311 -5.13 -8.10 4.41
C PRO A 311 -5.12 -8.14 2.89
N THR A 312 -4.11 -8.76 2.31
CA THR A 312 -4.02 -8.94 0.84
C THR A 312 -5.25 -9.65 0.32
N ARG A 313 -5.88 -9.10 -0.71
CA ARG A 313 -7.14 -9.61 -1.28
C ARG A 313 -6.91 -10.92 -2.04
N SER A 314 -7.98 -11.70 -2.22
CA SER A 314 -7.94 -12.96 -2.97
C SER A 314 -7.39 -12.79 -4.38
N GLY A 315 -7.89 -11.83 -5.14
CA GLY A 315 -7.42 -11.58 -6.50
C GLY A 315 -5.93 -11.25 -6.59
N GLU A 316 -5.36 -10.51 -5.60
CA GLU A 316 -3.91 -10.29 -5.57
C GLU A 316 -3.14 -11.58 -5.29
N ARG A 317 -3.66 -12.45 -4.41
CA ARG A 317 -3.03 -13.74 -4.06
C ARG A 317 -3.14 -14.76 -5.18
N GLU A 318 -4.19 -14.71 -5.98
CA GLU A 318 -4.34 -15.55 -7.18
C GLU A 318 -3.30 -15.17 -8.26
N ILE A 319 -3.05 -13.86 -8.41
CA ILE A 319 -2.00 -13.35 -9.33
C ILE A 319 -0.60 -13.72 -8.81
N ALA A 320 -0.37 -13.56 -7.52
CA ALA A 320 0.94 -13.74 -6.88
C ALA A 320 0.81 -14.60 -5.63
N PRO A 321 0.82 -15.94 -5.75
CA PRO A 321 0.70 -16.85 -4.61
C PRO A 321 1.98 -16.86 -3.78
N HIS A 322 2.16 -15.84 -2.94
CA HIS A 322 3.30 -15.67 -2.05
C HIS A 322 2.82 -15.45 -0.60
N PRO A 323 3.43 -16.10 0.40
CA PRO A 323 2.97 -16.04 1.79
C PRO A 323 3.02 -14.64 2.40
N SER A 324 3.97 -13.82 2.00
CA SER A 324 4.16 -12.45 2.50
C SER A 324 3.70 -11.37 1.51
N LEU A 325 2.86 -11.71 0.54
CA LEU A 325 2.38 -10.74 -0.45
C LEU A 325 1.74 -9.53 0.23
N LYS A 326 2.25 -8.33 -0.06
CA LYS A 326 1.71 -7.08 0.45
C LYS A 326 0.66 -6.51 -0.50
N PRO A 327 -0.47 -5.94 0.00
CA PRO A 327 -1.51 -5.40 -0.86
C PRO A 327 -1.04 -4.15 -1.60
N GLN A 328 -1.39 -4.05 -2.88
CA GLN A 328 -1.01 -2.93 -3.75
C GLN A 328 -1.52 -1.59 -3.24
N ALA A 329 -2.69 -1.55 -2.59
CA ALA A 329 -3.23 -0.33 -1.98
C ALA A 329 -2.29 0.29 -0.93
N PHE A 330 -1.56 -0.53 -0.17
CA PHE A 330 -0.57 -0.09 0.80
C PHE A 330 0.77 0.20 0.12
N MET A 331 1.26 -0.72 -0.71
CA MET A 331 2.58 -0.61 -1.33
C MET A 331 2.72 0.64 -2.20
N ARG A 332 1.70 0.97 -2.99
CA ARG A 332 1.73 2.18 -3.83
C ARG A 332 1.85 3.47 -3.02
N GLN A 333 1.30 3.53 -1.80
CA GLN A 333 1.42 4.70 -0.94
C GLN A 333 2.84 4.90 -0.43
N ILE A 334 3.48 3.85 0.10
CA ILE A 334 4.86 3.95 0.63
C ILE A 334 5.89 4.11 -0.49
N VAL A 335 5.74 3.39 -1.61
CA VAL A 335 6.62 3.53 -2.77
C VAL A 335 6.54 4.96 -3.33
N ARG A 336 5.31 5.50 -3.50
CA ARG A 336 5.14 6.88 -3.96
C ARG A 336 5.78 7.89 -3.00
N ALA A 337 5.67 7.67 -1.69
CA ALA A 337 6.25 8.55 -0.68
C ALA A 337 7.79 8.55 -0.71
N ALA A 338 8.41 7.43 -1.09
CA ALA A 338 9.85 7.23 -1.02
C ALA A 338 10.66 8.17 -1.95
N LEU A 339 10.08 8.64 -3.06
CA LEU A 339 10.71 9.56 -4.01
C LEU A 339 10.02 10.95 -3.96
N PRO A 340 10.59 11.93 -3.25
CA PRO A 340 9.93 13.21 -2.97
C PRO A 340 9.58 14.02 -4.22
N LEU A 341 10.38 13.94 -5.27
CA LEU A 341 10.16 14.63 -6.54
C LEU A 341 9.59 13.72 -7.64
N GLY A 342 9.26 12.47 -7.32
CA GLY A 342 8.73 11.52 -8.29
C GLY A 342 9.74 11.00 -9.31
N GLN A 343 11.03 11.16 -9.05
CA GLN A 343 12.13 10.77 -9.94
C GLN A 343 13.16 9.96 -9.17
N GLY A 344 13.72 8.94 -9.80
CA GLY A 344 14.76 8.09 -9.25
C GLY A 344 14.41 6.60 -9.29
N VAL A 345 15.30 5.77 -8.77
CA VAL A 345 15.22 4.31 -8.80
C VAL A 345 14.86 3.78 -7.41
N ILE A 346 13.81 2.98 -7.34
CA ILE A 346 13.44 2.18 -6.16
C ILE A 346 14.13 0.82 -6.23
N LEU A 347 14.73 0.38 -5.14
CA LEU A 347 15.29 -0.95 -4.99
C LEU A 347 14.46 -1.78 -4.01
N ASP A 348 14.14 -3.00 -4.39
CA ASP A 348 13.69 -4.06 -3.48
C ASP A 348 14.66 -5.24 -3.55
N PRO A 349 15.59 -5.36 -2.58
CA PRO A 349 16.60 -6.43 -2.59
C PRO A 349 16.05 -7.79 -2.13
N PHE A 350 14.78 -7.86 -1.73
CA PHE A 350 14.07 -9.07 -1.29
C PHE A 350 12.66 -9.10 -1.90
N MET A 351 12.57 -8.98 -3.23
CA MET A 351 11.31 -8.65 -3.89
C MET A 351 10.22 -9.73 -3.78
N GLY A 352 10.58 -10.98 -3.48
CA GLY A 352 9.62 -12.09 -3.45
C GLY A 352 8.83 -12.19 -4.75
N ALA A 353 7.50 -12.11 -4.65
CA ALA A 353 6.61 -12.09 -5.81
C ALA A 353 6.41 -10.69 -6.46
N GLY A 354 7.21 -9.69 -6.07
CA GLY A 354 7.29 -8.40 -6.75
C GLY A 354 6.27 -7.34 -6.34
N SER A 355 5.75 -7.36 -5.10
CA SER A 355 4.77 -6.36 -4.64
C SER A 355 5.27 -4.91 -4.74
N THR A 356 6.52 -4.66 -4.36
CA THR A 356 7.17 -3.34 -4.42
C THR A 356 7.36 -2.89 -5.86
N ILE A 357 7.87 -3.79 -6.71
CA ILE A 357 8.15 -3.50 -8.12
C ILE A 357 6.86 -3.20 -8.87
N ALA A 358 5.81 -4.00 -8.63
CA ALA A 358 4.48 -3.73 -9.19
C ALA A 358 3.92 -2.38 -8.73
N ALA A 359 4.13 -2.01 -7.48
CA ALA A 359 3.72 -0.71 -6.96
C ALA A 359 4.52 0.44 -7.60
N ALA A 360 5.83 0.27 -7.80
CA ALA A 360 6.69 1.24 -8.47
C ALA A 360 6.25 1.44 -9.93
N ALA A 361 6.02 0.36 -10.66
CA ALA A 361 5.49 0.40 -12.02
C ALA A 361 4.13 1.12 -12.09
N ALA A 362 3.22 0.82 -11.14
CA ALA A 362 1.89 1.44 -11.09
C ALA A 362 1.91 2.95 -10.82
N VAL A 363 2.93 3.46 -10.10
CA VAL A 363 3.08 4.89 -9.80
C VAL A 363 4.06 5.62 -10.72
N GLY A 364 4.57 4.92 -11.75
CA GLY A 364 5.45 5.49 -12.78
C GLY A 364 6.91 5.66 -12.35
N TYR A 365 7.43 4.82 -11.44
CA TYR A 365 8.80 4.90 -10.95
C TYR A 365 9.66 3.78 -11.52
N GLU A 366 10.91 4.11 -11.85
CA GLU A 366 11.92 3.10 -12.15
C GLU A 366 12.21 2.24 -10.92
N SER A 367 12.40 0.94 -11.12
CA SER A 367 12.66 0.05 -10.00
C SER A 367 13.52 -1.15 -10.37
N ILE A 368 14.18 -1.69 -9.36
CA ILE A 368 15.04 -2.88 -9.46
C ILE A 368 14.59 -3.86 -8.37
N GLY A 369 14.32 -5.10 -8.76
CA GLY A 369 13.98 -6.19 -7.86
C GLY A 369 15.01 -7.30 -7.88
N ILE A 370 15.37 -7.81 -6.71
CA ILE A 370 16.30 -8.95 -6.58
C ILE A 370 15.60 -10.06 -5.81
N GLU A 371 15.73 -11.30 -6.30
CA GLU A 371 15.16 -12.48 -5.66
C GLU A 371 16.07 -13.68 -5.87
N CYS A 372 16.47 -14.32 -4.78
CA CYS A 372 17.34 -15.50 -4.83
C CYS A 372 16.57 -16.80 -5.10
N ASP A 373 15.32 -16.90 -4.65
CA ASP A 373 14.47 -18.07 -4.87
C ASP A 373 13.93 -18.11 -6.31
N ALA A 374 14.25 -19.21 -7.03
CA ALA A 374 13.86 -19.37 -8.43
C ALA A 374 12.33 -19.43 -8.63
N GLN A 375 11.59 -19.97 -7.66
CA GLN A 375 10.14 -20.09 -7.73
C GLN A 375 9.49 -18.71 -7.57
N PHE A 376 9.91 -17.94 -6.56
CA PHE A 376 9.39 -16.59 -6.33
C PHE A 376 9.78 -15.63 -7.45
N TYR A 377 11.01 -15.74 -7.96
CA TYR A 377 11.42 -15.00 -9.15
C TYR A 377 10.52 -15.31 -10.36
N GLY A 378 10.22 -16.59 -10.59
CA GLY A 378 9.31 -17.01 -11.67
C GLY A 378 7.87 -16.54 -11.49
N ILE A 379 7.40 -16.40 -10.24
CA ILE A 379 6.10 -15.78 -9.92
C ILE A 379 6.16 -14.30 -10.23
N ALA A 380 7.19 -13.58 -9.77
CA ALA A 380 7.35 -12.13 -9.95
C ALA A 380 7.30 -11.72 -11.44
N LEU A 381 7.99 -12.44 -12.32
CA LEU A 381 7.97 -12.19 -13.77
C LEU A 381 6.54 -12.12 -14.36
N LYS A 382 5.62 -12.94 -13.84
CA LYS A 382 4.24 -13.02 -14.33
C LYS A 382 3.29 -12.09 -13.56
N ALA A 383 3.56 -11.92 -12.27
CA ALA A 383 2.68 -11.22 -11.35
C ALA A 383 2.82 -9.69 -11.43
N ILE A 384 4.04 -9.17 -11.60
CA ILE A 384 4.30 -7.72 -11.58
C ILE A 384 3.42 -6.95 -12.57
N PRO A 385 3.33 -7.30 -13.87
CA PRO A 385 2.48 -6.57 -14.80
C PRO A 385 1.00 -6.60 -14.42
N GLN A 386 0.53 -7.73 -13.90
CA GLN A 386 -0.87 -7.92 -13.50
C GLN A 386 -1.19 -7.11 -12.23
N LEU A 387 -0.33 -7.18 -11.20
CA LEU A 387 -0.48 -6.41 -9.97
C LEU A 387 -0.40 -4.90 -10.23
N ALA A 388 0.50 -4.47 -11.12
CA ALA A 388 0.63 -3.06 -11.50
C ALA A 388 -0.63 -2.54 -12.21
N GLY A 389 -1.30 -3.38 -13.01
CA GLY A 389 -2.54 -3.05 -13.70
C GLY A 389 -3.79 -3.07 -12.82
N LEU A 390 -3.73 -3.53 -11.57
CA LEU A 390 -4.91 -3.61 -10.71
C LEU A 390 -5.46 -2.22 -10.38
N PRO A 391 -6.79 -2.00 -10.51
CA PRO A 391 -7.43 -0.79 -10.02
C PRO A 391 -7.43 -0.80 -8.49
N VAL A 392 -6.75 0.16 -7.89
CA VAL A 392 -6.66 0.29 -6.43
C VAL A 392 -7.22 1.63 -6.01
N SER A 393 -8.36 1.62 -5.32
CA SER A 393 -8.94 2.82 -4.71
C SER A 393 -8.07 3.32 -3.56
N GLY A 394 -7.78 4.61 -3.51
CA GLY A 394 -7.02 5.26 -2.43
C GLY A 394 -5.48 5.22 -2.58
N ALA A 395 -4.93 4.54 -3.59
CA ALA A 395 -3.48 4.44 -3.77
C ALA A 395 -2.80 5.72 -4.28
N MET A 396 -3.56 6.65 -4.82
CA MET A 396 -3.05 7.88 -5.43
C MET A 396 -3.42 9.16 -4.66
N GLY A 397 -3.85 9.04 -3.42
CA GLY A 397 -4.17 10.22 -2.59
C GLY A 397 -5.36 11.05 -3.07
N VAL A 398 -6.17 10.53 -3.99
CA VAL A 398 -7.40 11.16 -4.42
C VAL A 398 -8.57 10.47 -3.76
N SER A 399 -9.22 11.20 -2.84
CA SER A 399 -10.48 10.92 -2.15
C SER A 399 -10.48 9.74 -1.14
N ASN A 400 -9.91 9.96 0.03
CA ASN A 400 -10.65 9.80 1.27
C ASN A 400 -10.26 10.96 2.17
N THR A 401 -11.01 12.03 2.08
CA THR A 401 -11.05 13.07 3.09
C THR A 401 -11.70 12.49 4.36
N GLN A 402 -11.00 11.55 4.99
CA GLN A 402 -11.13 11.41 6.42
C GLN A 402 -10.19 12.45 7.02
N THR A 403 -10.80 13.54 7.49
CA THR A 403 -10.11 14.58 8.23
C THR A 403 -9.39 13.96 9.43
N PHE A 404 -8.32 14.58 9.91
CA PHE A 404 -7.62 14.19 11.13
C PHE A 404 -8.58 13.96 12.31
N ALA A 405 -9.72 14.66 12.34
CA ALA A 405 -10.82 14.49 13.28
C ALA A 405 -11.46 13.08 13.20
N GLU A 406 -11.78 12.57 12.00
CA GLU A 406 -12.35 11.22 11.86
C GLU A 406 -11.35 10.10 12.17
N ALA A 407 -10.05 10.34 11.97
CA ALA A 407 -9.00 9.41 12.39
C ALA A 407 -8.84 9.40 13.92
N GLN A 408 -9.01 10.54 14.59
CA GLN A 408 -9.06 10.63 16.04
C GLN A 408 -10.35 10.00 16.61
N GLU A 409 -11.52 10.25 16.03
CA GLU A 409 -12.78 9.62 16.46
C GLU A 409 -12.71 8.09 16.32
N GLY A 410 -12.20 7.54 15.23
CA GLY A 410 -12.02 6.09 15.07
C GLY A 410 -11.00 5.46 16.03
N LEU A 411 -10.01 6.21 16.51
CA LEU A 411 -9.09 5.78 17.57
C LEU A 411 -9.76 5.87 18.96
N PHE A 412 -10.61 6.88 19.19
CA PHE A 412 -11.40 7.04 20.42
C PHE A 412 -12.53 6.01 20.52
N GLU A 413 -13.21 5.66 19.44
CA GLU A 413 -14.24 4.61 19.43
C GLU A 413 -13.64 3.22 19.72
N LEU A 414 -12.42 2.94 19.28
CA LEU A 414 -11.69 1.73 19.67
C LEU A 414 -11.28 1.72 21.15
N GLY A 415 -11.15 2.90 21.77
CA GLY A 415 -10.82 3.07 23.20
C GLY A 415 -12.04 3.05 24.13
N GLN A 416 -13.25 3.39 23.65
CA GLN A 416 -14.44 3.47 24.51
C GLN A 416 -15.07 2.13 24.90
N ASN A 417 -14.65 1.03 24.30
CA ASN A 417 -15.02 -0.33 24.72
C ASN A 417 -14.06 -0.92 25.78
N VAL A 418 -13.17 -0.12 26.35
CA VAL A 418 -12.36 -0.52 27.51
C VAL A 418 -12.99 0.05 28.76
N PHE A 419 -13.64 -0.79 29.54
CA PHE A 419 -14.10 -0.51 30.89
C PHE A 419 -12.97 0.16 31.71
N VAL A 420 -13.15 1.42 32.08
CA VAL A 420 -12.32 2.08 33.11
C VAL A 420 -12.97 1.79 34.44
N PRO A 421 -12.36 1.00 35.33
CA PRO A 421 -12.87 0.91 36.70
C PRO A 421 -12.68 2.26 37.39
N ALA A 422 -13.75 2.78 37.99
CA ALA A 422 -13.72 3.98 38.78
C ALA A 422 -12.72 3.79 39.95
N TYR A 423 -11.62 4.53 39.97
CA TYR A 423 -10.80 4.67 41.15
C TYR A 423 -11.58 5.48 42.22
N SER A 424 -12.11 4.79 43.21
CA SER A 424 -12.61 5.42 44.44
C SER A 424 -11.44 6.06 45.18
N LYS A 425 -11.62 7.30 45.56
CA LYS A 425 -10.72 8.11 46.41
C LYS A 425 -10.30 7.33 47.63
N ILE A 426 -8.99 7.19 47.83
CA ILE A 426 -8.41 6.94 49.16
C ILE A 426 -7.80 8.26 49.62
N ARG A 427 -8.26 8.67 50.79
CA ARG A 427 -7.73 9.79 51.58
C ARG A 427 -6.37 9.44 52.17
#